data_4461c1ab967aaf368ed2c8b1a91ffa81
#
_entry.id   4461c1ab967aaf368ed2c8b1a91ffa81
#
_cell.length_a   1.000
_cell.length_b   1.000
_cell.length_c   1.000
_cell.angle_alpha   90.00
_cell.angle_beta   90.00
_cell.angle_gamma   90.00
#
_symmetry.space_group_name_H-M   'P 1'
#
loop_
_entity.id
_entity.type
_entity.pdbx_description
1 polymer ?
#
loop_
_entity_poly.entity_id
_entity_poly.type
_entity_poly.pdbx_seq_one_letter_code
_entity_poly.pdbx_strand_id
1 'polypeptide(L)'
;MEEEVILKVVVTENRWVAYGPGSKENYVVEQVAKVGGFPQKFFPTLWIKEIHKDRIVISDGVDGPERVLTPHSSVMFNYEEEGREWSDGCVCDGTDYYAKIIWE
;
A
#
# COMPACT_ATOMS: atom_id res chain seq x y z
N MET A 1 26.51 5.61 11.12
CA MET A 1 25.59 4.47 11.00
C MET A 1 24.24 4.94 10.52
N GLU A 2 23.74 4.35 9.45
CA GLU A 2 22.40 4.65 8.98
C GLU A 2 21.37 3.94 9.85
N GLU A 3 20.39 4.66 10.33
CA GLU A 3 19.27 4.07 11.04
C GLU A 3 18.24 3.58 10.03
N GLU A 4 17.67 2.44 10.30
CA GLU A 4 16.64 1.84 9.47
C GLU A 4 15.39 1.60 10.29
N VAL A 5 14.24 1.76 9.65
CA VAL A 5 12.94 1.41 10.21
C VAL A 5 12.38 0.28 9.37
N ILE A 6 11.95 -0.79 10.01
CA ILE A 6 11.31 -1.90 9.32
C ILE A 6 9.80 -1.75 9.50
N LEU A 7 9.11 -1.60 8.40
CA LEU A 7 7.65 -1.50 8.37
C LEU A 7 7.06 -2.83 7.95
N LYS A 8 6.05 -3.27 8.67
CA LYS A 8 5.28 -4.45 8.33
C LYS A 8 4.07 -4.01 7.52
N VAL A 9 3.92 -4.54 6.32
CA VAL A 9 2.80 -4.22 5.45
C VAL A 9 1.91 -5.45 5.33
N VAL A 10 0.74 -5.39 5.91
CA VAL A 10 -0.26 -6.47 5.83
C VAL A 10 -1.20 -6.14 4.69
N VAL A 11 -1.20 -6.99 3.67
CA VAL A 11 -1.96 -6.77 2.44
C VAL A 11 -3.10 -7.76 2.34
N THR A 12 -4.27 -7.25 1.98
CA THR A 12 -5.42 -8.05 1.60
C THR A 12 -5.77 -7.72 0.15
N GLU A 13 -5.75 -8.72 -0.71
CA GLU A 13 -6.18 -8.59 -2.10
C GLU A 13 -7.48 -9.33 -2.30
N ASN A 14 -8.52 -8.62 -2.75
CA ASN A 14 -9.79 -9.20 -3.15
C ASN A 14 -9.92 -9.08 -4.66
N ARG A 15 -9.84 -10.20 -5.36
CA ARG A 15 -10.12 -10.23 -6.79
C ARG A 15 -11.59 -10.52 -7.01
N TRP A 16 -12.23 -9.65 -7.74
CA TRP A 16 -13.63 -9.83 -8.10
C TRP A 16 -13.75 -10.04 -9.62
N VAL A 17 -14.75 -10.80 -9.99
CA VAL A 17 -15.11 -11.02 -11.39
C VAL A 17 -16.61 -10.81 -11.54
N ALA A 18 -17.03 -10.31 -12.71
CA ALA A 18 -18.44 -9.99 -12.96
C ALA A 18 -19.33 -11.24 -12.93
N TYR A 19 -18.80 -12.38 -13.37
CA TYR A 19 -19.56 -13.62 -13.50
C TYR A 19 -18.78 -14.79 -12.91
N GLY A 20 -18.69 -14.86 -11.62
CA GLY A 20 -18.06 -15.98 -10.97
C GLY A 20 -17.55 -15.64 -9.59
N PRO A 21 -17.03 -16.64 -8.86
CA PRO A 21 -16.44 -16.40 -7.55
C PRO A 21 -15.13 -15.64 -7.70
N GLY A 22 -14.92 -14.66 -6.83
CA GLY A 22 -13.64 -14.00 -6.70
C GLY A 22 -12.67 -14.81 -5.85
N SER A 23 -11.51 -14.25 -5.59
CA SER A 23 -10.52 -14.83 -4.70
C SER A 23 -10.02 -13.78 -3.72
N LYS A 24 -9.52 -14.24 -2.58
CA LYS A 24 -8.98 -13.37 -1.55
C LYS A 24 -7.65 -13.93 -1.08
N GLU A 25 -6.63 -13.07 -1.04
CA GLU A 25 -5.32 -13.42 -0.50
C GLU A 25 -4.92 -12.43 0.58
N ASN A 26 -4.27 -12.95 1.62
CA ASN A 26 -3.67 -12.14 2.67
C ASN A 26 -2.18 -12.50 2.76
N TYR A 27 -1.33 -11.49 2.81
CA TYR A 27 0.10 -11.72 2.96
C TYR A 27 0.75 -10.54 3.69
N VAL A 28 1.96 -10.76 4.16
CA VAL A 28 2.74 -9.75 4.89
C VAL A 28 4.05 -9.54 4.16
N VAL A 29 4.39 -8.27 3.95
CA VAL A 29 5.65 -7.88 3.33
C VAL A 29 6.36 -6.93 4.31
N GLU A 30 7.68 -7.05 4.40
CA GLU A 30 8.48 -6.10 5.17
C GLU A 30 9.08 -5.06 4.23
N GLN A 31 9.02 -3.81 4.66
CA GLN A 31 9.58 -2.68 3.93
C GLN A 31 10.62 -1.99 4.82
N VAL A 32 11.83 -1.90 4.31
CA VAL A 32 12.91 -1.19 5.01
C VAL A 32 12.95 0.26 4.55
N ALA A 33 12.97 1.17 5.50
CA ALA A 33 13.08 2.60 5.24
C ALA A 33 14.29 3.17 5.99
N LYS A 34 15.14 3.88 5.28
CA LYS A 34 16.34 4.51 5.86
C LYS A 34 16.01 5.92 6.33
N VAL A 35 16.32 6.22 7.58
CA VAL A 35 16.10 7.55 8.14
C VAL A 35 16.90 8.59 7.34
N GLY A 36 16.23 9.65 6.91
CA GLY A 36 16.82 10.67 6.05
C GLY A 36 16.98 10.27 4.60
N GLY A 37 16.48 9.09 4.22
CA GLY A 37 16.55 8.61 2.85
C GLY A 37 15.62 9.36 1.90
N PHE A 38 15.82 9.10 0.62
CA PHE A 38 15.00 9.70 -0.43
C PHE A 38 13.62 9.05 -0.50
N PRO A 39 12.61 9.77 -1.05
CA PRO A 39 11.31 9.17 -1.29
C PRO A 39 11.43 7.89 -2.11
N GLN A 40 10.69 6.86 -1.69
CA GLN A 40 10.72 5.57 -2.38
C GLN A 40 9.32 5.05 -2.59
N LYS A 41 9.06 4.50 -3.77
CA LYS A 41 7.82 3.85 -4.09
C LYS A 41 7.86 2.42 -3.54
N PHE A 42 6.82 2.05 -2.81
CA PHE A 42 6.63 0.68 -2.40
C PHE A 42 5.16 0.34 -2.64
N PHE A 43 4.91 -0.88 -3.02
CA PHE A 43 3.57 -1.28 -3.41
C PHE A 43 3.00 -0.43 -4.55
N PRO A 44 2.07 -0.89 -5.35
CA PRO A 44 1.79 -0.28 -6.65
C PRO A 44 1.55 1.23 -6.65
N THR A 45 0.96 1.78 -5.60
CA THR A 45 0.62 3.21 -5.57
C THR A 45 1.15 3.95 -4.36
N LEU A 46 1.75 3.26 -3.39
CA LEU A 46 2.16 3.89 -2.14
C LEU A 46 3.60 4.40 -2.20
N TRP A 47 3.82 5.58 -1.63
CA TRP A 47 5.13 6.20 -1.53
C TRP A 47 5.48 6.50 -0.08
N ILE A 48 6.70 6.20 0.30
CA ILE A 48 7.27 6.73 1.53
C ILE A 48 7.95 8.04 1.14
N LYS A 49 7.36 9.16 1.52
CA LYS A 49 7.84 10.49 1.11
C LYS A 49 8.88 11.08 2.05
N GLU A 50 8.70 10.90 3.35
CA GLU A 50 9.62 11.38 4.37
C GLU A 50 9.87 10.29 5.39
N ILE A 51 11.13 10.12 5.76
CA ILE A 51 11.55 9.08 6.70
C ILE A 51 12.35 9.75 7.80
N HIS A 52 11.74 9.90 8.96
CA HIS A 52 12.36 10.49 10.13
C HIS A 52 12.46 9.44 11.24
N LYS A 53 13.21 9.76 12.28
CA LYS A 53 13.39 8.87 13.41
C LYS A 53 12.10 8.67 14.22
N ASP A 54 11.24 9.69 14.24
CA ASP A 54 10.01 9.72 15.04
C ASP A 54 8.72 9.68 14.22
N ARG A 55 8.83 9.77 12.90
CA ARG A 55 7.66 9.71 12.01
C ARG A 55 8.05 9.38 10.60
N ILE A 56 7.11 8.78 9.90
CA ILE A 56 7.22 8.47 8.47
C ILE A 56 5.98 9.00 7.79
N VAL A 57 6.14 9.69 6.67
CA VAL A 57 5.02 10.19 5.87
C VAL A 57 4.83 9.26 4.68
N ILE A 58 3.63 8.71 4.55
CA ILE A 58 3.25 7.80 3.48
C ILE A 58 2.12 8.42 2.69
N SER A 59 2.20 8.36 1.36
CA SER A 59 1.15 8.87 0.50
C SER A 59 0.66 7.82 -0.48
N ASP A 60 -0.59 7.98 -0.91
CA ASP A 60 -1.16 7.19 -2.00
C ASP A 60 -0.99 8.00 -3.28
N GLY A 61 -0.01 7.60 -4.09
CA GLY A 61 0.40 8.36 -5.25
C GLY A 61 1.33 9.51 -4.91
N VAL A 62 1.91 10.14 -5.93
CA VAL A 62 2.87 11.23 -5.74
C VAL A 62 2.20 12.45 -5.09
N ASP A 63 0.98 12.76 -5.52
CA ASP A 63 0.21 13.92 -5.05
C ASP A 63 -1.06 13.51 -4.27
N GLY A 64 -1.14 12.27 -3.85
CA GLY A 64 -2.32 11.76 -3.16
C GLY A 64 -2.36 12.06 -1.68
N PRO A 65 -3.40 11.57 -0.98
CA PRO A 65 -3.52 11.78 0.47
C PRO A 65 -2.32 11.25 1.24
N GLU A 66 -1.87 12.01 2.22
CA GLU A 66 -0.75 11.64 3.07
C GLU A 66 -1.23 11.17 4.44
N ARG A 67 -0.50 10.22 5.00
CA ARG A 67 -0.70 9.74 6.35
C ARG A 67 0.63 9.77 7.10
N VAL A 68 0.59 10.16 8.35
CA VAL A 68 1.77 10.16 9.22
C VAL A 68 1.75 8.91 10.08
N LEU A 69 2.84 8.15 9.99
CA LEU A 69 3.04 6.93 10.77
C LEU A 69 4.08 7.20 11.85
N THR A 70 3.76 6.85 13.09
CA THR A 70 4.67 7.02 14.23
C THR A 70 5.02 5.64 14.81
N PRO A 71 6.08 5.54 15.64
CA PRO A 71 6.42 4.27 16.29
C PRO A 71 5.25 3.70 17.08
N HIS A 72 5.06 2.40 16.99
CA HIS A 72 3.98 1.65 17.66
C HIS A 72 2.58 2.03 17.17
N SER A 73 2.46 2.43 15.91
CA SER A 73 1.19 2.78 15.30
C SER A 73 1.04 2.14 13.93
N SER A 74 -0.12 2.35 13.34
CA SER A 74 -0.41 1.83 11.99
C SER A 74 -1.30 2.80 11.22
N VAL A 75 -1.20 2.72 9.90
CA VAL A 75 -2.11 3.44 8.97
C VAL A 75 -2.61 2.46 7.94
N MET A 76 -3.76 2.74 7.35
CA MET A 76 -4.36 1.88 6.35
C MET A 76 -4.63 2.67 5.08
N PHE A 77 -4.34 2.03 3.96
CA PHE A 77 -4.69 2.54 2.63
C PHE A 77 -5.51 1.47 1.90
N ASN A 78 -6.46 1.94 1.11
CA ASN A 78 -7.20 1.06 0.19
C ASN A 78 -7.24 1.70 -1.18
N TYR A 79 -7.14 0.87 -2.19
CA TYR A 79 -7.19 1.30 -3.57
C TYR A 79 -7.72 0.17 -4.44
N GLU A 80 -8.18 0.53 -5.63
CA GLU A 80 -8.75 -0.41 -6.58
C GLU A 80 -7.92 -0.42 -7.86
N GLU A 81 -7.82 -1.59 -8.46
CA GLU A 81 -7.20 -1.78 -9.74
C GLU A 81 -8.20 -2.49 -10.63
N GLU A 82 -8.66 -1.82 -11.67
CA GLU A 82 -9.59 -2.40 -12.63
C GLU A 82 -8.83 -3.25 -13.64
N GLY A 83 -9.41 -4.36 -13.99
CA GLY A 83 -8.81 -5.30 -14.92
C GLY A 83 -9.27 -5.08 -16.36
N ARG A 84 -9.79 -6.14 -16.96
CA ARG A 84 -10.16 -6.13 -18.38
C ARG A 84 -11.50 -5.47 -18.62
N GLU A 85 -11.58 -4.74 -19.72
CA GLU A 85 -12.86 -4.26 -20.25
C GLU A 85 -13.37 -5.20 -21.32
N TRP A 86 -14.67 -5.36 -21.36
CA TRP A 86 -15.32 -6.06 -22.45
C TRP A 86 -15.52 -5.11 -23.64
N SER A 87 -15.88 -5.68 -24.79
CA SER A 87 -16.09 -4.88 -26.01
C SER A 87 -17.21 -3.85 -25.89
N ASP A 88 -18.10 -3.99 -24.93
CA ASP A 88 -19.17 -3.03 -24.63
C ASP A 88 -18.76 -1.96 -23.62
N GLY A 89 -17.49 -1.95 -23.18
CA GLY A 89 -16.99 -0.99 -22.23
C GLY A 89 -17.20 -1.37 -20.75
N CYS A 90 -17.80 -2.52 -20.47
CA CYS A 90 -18.00 -2.97 -19.09
C CYS A 90 -16.71 -3.59 -18.53
N VAL A 91 -16.32 -3.20 -17.33
CA VAL A 91 -15.21 -3.82 -16.63
C VAL A 91 -15.65 -5.17 -16.10
N CYS A 92 -14.88 -6.22 -16.41
CA CYS A 92 -15.25 -7.59 -16.08
C CYS A 92 -14.51 -8.18 -14.88
N ASP A 93 -13.44 -7.56 -14.41
CA ASP A 93 -12.72 -7.98 -13.23
C ASP A 93 -11.95 -6.81 -12.60
N GLY A 94 -11.48 -7.01 -11.40
CA GLY A 94 -10.68 -6.02 -10.70
C GLY A 94 -10.12 -6.57 -9.42
N THR A 95 -9.31 -5.78 -8.76
CA THR A 95 -8.70 -6.14 -7.48
C THR A 95 -8.81 -4.98 -6.50
N ASP A 96 -9.37 -5.24 -5.33
CA ASP A 96 -9.39 -4.31 -4.23
C ASP A 96 -8.22 -4.64 -3.31
N TYR A 97 -7.41 -3.64 -2.99
CA TYR A 97 -6.25 -3.79 -2.11
C TYR A 97 -6.48 -3.02 -0.82
N TYR A 98 -6.18 -3.68 0.28
CA TYR A 98 -6.14 -3.07 1.60
C TYR A 98 -4.75 -3.29 2.16
N ALA A 99 -4.02 -2.22 2.39
CA ALA A 99 -2.66 -2.30 2.93
C ALA A 99 -2.63 -1.61 4.29
N LYS A 100 -2.31 -2.37 5.33
CA LYS A 100 -2.11 -1.85 6.67
C LYS A 100 -0.61 -1.80 6.93
N ILE A 101 -0.09 -0.60 7.12
CA ILE A 101 1.34 -0.38 7.35
C ILE A 101 1.54 -0.17 8.84
N ILE A 102 2.38 -1.00 9.44
CA ILE A 102 2.59 -1.05 10.88
C ILE A 102 4.05 -0.74 11.18
N TRP A 103 4.25 0.15 12.12
CA TRP A 103 5.56 0.42 12.71
C TRP A 103 5.54 -0.14 14.14
N GLU A 104 6.11 -1.32 14.27
CA GLU A 104 6.19 -1.99 15.57
C GLU A 104 7.20 -1.36 16.53
#